data_b85b9a985d11907100deb2f49d65a881
#
_entry.id   b85b9a985d11907100deb2f49d65a881
#
_cell.length_a   1.000
_cell.length_b   1.000
_cell.length_c   1.000
_cell.angle_alpha   90.00
_cell.angle_beta   90.00
_cell.angle_gamma   90.00
#
_symmetry.space_group_name_H-M   'P 1'
#
loop_
_entity.id
_entity.type
_entity.pdbx_description
1 polymer ?
#
loop_
_entity_poly.entity_id
_entity_poly.type
_entity_poly.pdbx_seq_one_letter_code
_entity_poly.pdbx_strand_id
1 'polypeptide(L)'
;MRIRRTITTLGVALAALIAATTAAAPTTAAPSRAVSSTAASSAAANSAAAYCGITWGSGDRAAGALSSAPLIDVRTGRHDCYDRVVFEFDGTVTGFAVGYGETYTDGEGLALSPYTAGGALLRVSLRAPAYDGEHRATVPYRTGDHVANVLRYRTLRDVVFGGSFEGYSTFAVGVRARLPFRVFVLAGPGTHSRIVLDVAHQWQE
;
A
#
# COMPACT_ATOMS: atom_id res chain seq x y z
N MET A 1 27.00 -35.61 17.58
CA MET A 1 25.85 -36.27 18.20
C MET A 1 24.70 -36.22 17.20
N ARG A 2 24.45 -37.36 16.54
CA ARG A 2 23.45 -37.44 15.45
C ARG A 2 22.14 -37.99 16.04
N ILE A 3 21.04 -37.25 15.90
CA ILE A 3 19.72 -37.74 16.26
C ILE A 3 18.92 -37.94 14.96
N ARG A 4 18.69 -39.20 14.63
CA ARG A 4 17.75 -39.67 13.60
C ARG A 4 16.35 -39.65 14.21
N ARG A 5 15.38 -39.10 13.51
CA ARG A 5 13.94 -39.34 13.82
C ARG A 5 13.28 -40.03 12.64
N THR A 6 12.71 -41.17 12.96
CA THR A 6 12.01 -42.11 12.14
C THR A 6 10.64 -41.61 11.70
N ILE A 7 10.32 -41.94 10.46
CA ILE A 7 9.02 -41.77 9.82
C ILE A 7 8.14 -42.95 10.20
N THR A 8 6.90 -42.69 10.64
CA THR A 8 5.87 -43.76 10.79
C THR A 8 4.71 -43.39 9.88
N THR A 9 4.55 -44.22 8.85
CA THR A 9 3.38 -44.28 7.97
C THR A 9 2.30 -45.15 8.61
N LEU A 10 1.05 -44.70 8.60
CA LEU A 10 -0.11 -45.57 8.82
C LEU A 10 -1.16 -45.25 7.76
N GLY A 11 -1.47 -46.25 6.95
CA GLY A 11 -2.52 -46.28 5.97
C GLY A 11 -3.78 -46.93 6.50
N VAL A 12 -4.75 -47.22 5.57
CA VAL A 12 -5.98 -48.02 5.70
C VAL A 12 -7.23 -47.15 5.97
N ALA A 13 -8.40 -47.32 5.36
CA ALA A 13 -8.93 -48.19 4.34
C ALA A 13 -10.24 -47.62 3.74
N LEU A 14 -10.54 -48.15 2.63
CA LEU A 14 -11.71 -48.16 1.77
C LEU A 14 -13.02 -48.64 2.45
N ALA A 15 -14.17 -48.02 2.16
CA ALA A 15 -15.48 -48.70 2.20
C ALA A 15 -16.44 -48.07 1.17
N ALA A 16 -16.83 -48.86 0.21
CA ALA A 16 -17.88 -48.64 -0.78
C ALA A 16 -19.19 -49.35 -0.30
N LEU A 17 -20.35 -48.76 -0.58
CA LEU A 17 -21.68 -49.47 -0.61
C LEU A 17 -22.66 -48.63 -1.46
N ILE A 18 -23.01 -49.03 -2.59
CA ILE A 18 -24.02 -49.75 -3.36
C ILE A 18 -25.49 -49.32 -3.03
N ALA A 19 -26.06 -48.73 -4.09
CA ALA A 19 -27.39 -48.82 -4.70
C ALA A 19 -28.69 -48.93 -3.89
N ALA A 20 -29.68 -48.15 -4.35
CA ALA A 20 -31.01 -48.69 -4.67
C ALA A 20 -31.78 -47.69 -5.55
N THR A 21 -32.18 -48.15 -6.71
CA THR A 21 -33.12 -47.57 -7.67
C THR A 21 -34.55 -47.80 -7.24
N THR A 22 -35.42 -46.78 -7.27
CA THR A 22 -36.87 -46.99 -7.39
C THR A 22 -37.44 -46.02 -8.41
N ALA A 23 -38.01 -46.61 -9.44
CA ALA A 23 -38.80 -45.95 -10.48
C ALA A 23 -40.23 -45.69 -10.00
N ALA A 24 -40.83 -44.56 -10.28
CA ALA A 24 -42.25 -44.33 -10.26
C ALA A 24 -42.68 -43.43 -11.40
N ALA A 25 -43.80 -43.79 -12.03
CA ALA A 25 -44.34 -43.37 -13.30
C ALA A 25 -45.03 -41.97 -13.29
N PRO A 26 -45.43 -41.46 -14.45
CA PRO A 26 -45.71 -40.02 -14.65
C PRO A 26 -47.16 -39.67 -14.34
N THR A 27 -47.37 -38.50 -13.73
CA THR A 27 -48.67 -37.87 -13.63
C THR A 27 -48.68 -36.61 -14.48
N THR A 28 -49.48 -36.65 -15.54
CA THR A 28 -49.81 -35.51 -16.39
C THR A 28 -50.67 -34.50 -15.64
N ALA A 29 -50.21 -33.27 -15.49
CA ALA A 29 -51.03 -32.13 -15.07
C ALA A 29 -50.90 -30.99 -16.07
N ALA A 30 -52.01 -30.41 -16.42
CA ALA A 30 -52.20 -29.42 -17.45
C ALA A 30 -51.50 -28.06 -17.17
N PRO A 31 -51.23 -27.22 -18.20
CA PRO A 31 -50.48 -26.00 -18.02
C PRO A 31 -51.37 -24.85 -17.51
N SER A 32 -51.12 -24.40 -16.28
CA SER A 32 -51.57 -23.08 -15.83
C SER A 32 -50.64 -22.00 -16.38
N ARG A 33 -51.17 -21.15 -17.24
CA ARG A 33 -50.47 -19.93 -17.66
C ARG A 33 -50.34 -18.98 -16.48
N ALA A 34 -49.18 -19.00 -15.82
CA ALA A 34 -48.76 -17.94 -14.94
C ALA A 34 -48.20 -16.80 -15.80
N VAL A 35 -48.87 -15.67 -15.79
CA VAL A 35 -48.37 -14.41 -16.37
C VAL A 35 -47.28 -13.92 -15.40
N SER A 36 -46.02 -14.22 -15.73
CA SER A 36 -44.88 -13.68 -14.99
C SER A 36 -44.68 -12.22 -15.43
N SER A 37 -45.21 -11.29 -14.66
CA SER A 37 -44.78 -9.91 -14.71
C SER A 37 -43.33 -9.83 -14.17
N THR A 38 -42.37 -9.87 -15.07
CA THR A 38 -40.96 -9.51 -14.76
C THR A 38 -40.93 -8.01 -14.50
N ALA A 39 -41.12 -7.63 -13.24
CA ALA A 39 -40.68 -6.34 -12.76
C ALA A 39 -39.14 -6.34 -12.81
N ALA A 40 -38.58 -5.81 -13.87
CA ALA A 40 -37.16 -5.48 -13.95
C ALA A 40 -36.93 -4.37 -12.93
N SER A 41 -36.53 -4.76 -11.72
CA SER A 41 -35.87 -3.86 -10.77
C SER A 41 -34.55 -3.45 -11.39
N SER A 42 -34.56 -2.35 -12.14
CA SER A 42 -33.35 -1.60 -12.43
C SER A 42 -32.86 -0.99 -11.10
N ALA A 43 -32.10 -1.75 -10.34
CA ALA A 43 -31.26 -1.18 -9.32
C ALA A 43 -30.24 -0.30 -10.06
N ALA A 44 -30.59 0.97 -10.27
CA ALA A 44 -29.62 1.98 -10.60
C ALA A 44 -28.63 1.98 -9.42
N ALA A 45 -27.48 1.32 -9.60
CA ALA A 45 -26.35 1.52 -8.73
C ALA A 45 -25.99 3.01 -8.85
N ASN A 46 -26.45 3.82 -7.91
CA ASN A 46 -25.89 5.14 -7.67
C ASN A 46 -24.41 4.91 -7.31
N SER A 47 -23.55 4.84 -8.33
CA SER A 47 -22.12 5.02 -8.11
C SER A 47 -21.97 6.49 -7.72
N ALA A 48 -21.88 6.75 -6.41
CA ALA A 48 -21.48 8.05 -5.93
C ALA A 48 -20.22 8.45 -6.68
N ALA A 49 -20.22 9.64 -7.27
CA ALA A 49 -19.08 10.11 -8.05
C ALA A 49 -17.85 10.14 -7.11
N ALA A 50 -16.80 9.45 -7.50
CA ALA A 50 -15.58 9.39 -6.71
C ALA A 50 -15.10 10.81 -6.35
N TYR A 51 -14.77 11.06 -5.09
CA TYR A 51 -14.27 12.35 -4.62
C TYR A 51 -13.11 12.82 -5.52
N CYS A 52 -13.30 13.97 -6.20
CA CYS A 52 -12.34 14.51 -7.16
C CYS A 52 -11.93 13.53 -8.28
N GLY A 53 -12.73 12.53 -8.61
CA GLY A 53 -12.37 11.49 -9.56
C GLY A 53 -11.24 10.54 -9.06
N ILE A 54 -10.94 10.55 -7.76
CA ILE A 54 -9.92 9.68 -7.18
C ILE A 54 -10.44 8.24 -7.13
N THR A 55 -9.71 7.32 -7.75
CA THR A 55 -10.00 5.87 -7.75
C THR A 55 -8.95 5.06 -7.00
N TRP A 56 -8.10 5.74 -6.21
CA TRP A 56 -7.02 5.08 -5.48
C TRP A 56 -7.57 4.28 -4.30
N GLY A 57 -6.87 3.18 -3.98
CA GLY A 57 -7.12 2.41 -2.77
C GLY A 57 -6.07 2.71 -1.68
N SER A 58 -6.15 1.97 -0.57
CA SER A 58 -5.21 2.03 0.55
C SER A 58 -4.34 0.78 0.70
N GLY A 59 -4.30 -0.08 -0.33
CA GLY A 59 -3.43 -1.26 -0.35
C GLY A 59 -1.99 -0.91 -0.68
N ASP A 60 -1.07 -1.81 -0.34
CA ASP A 60 0.36 -1.63 -0.54
C ASP A 60 0.73 -1.38 -2.01
N ARG A 61 1.75 -0.56 -2.22
CA ARG A 61 2.31 -0.22 -3.52
C ARG A 61 3.81 -0.46 -3.49
N ALA A 62 4.34 -1.20 -4.47
CA ALA A 62 5.77 -1.40 -4.63
C ALA A 62 6.12 -1.48 -6.11
N ALA A 63 7.26 -0.94 -6.48
CA ALA A 63 7.81 -0.99 -7.83
C ALA A 63 9.32 -0.80 -7.83
N GLY A 64 9.93 -1.03 -8.99
CA GLY A 64 11.30 -0.68 -9.34
C GLY A 64 12.37 -1.47 -8.58
N ALA A 65 13.61 -1.24 -8.96
CA ALA A 65 14.80 -1.87 -8.39
C ALA A 65 15.55 -0.91 -7.46
N LEU A 66 16.54 -1.45 -6.74
CA LEU A 66 17.50 -0.68 -5.97
C LEU A 66 18.33 0.22 -6.90
N SER A 67 18.60 1.43 -6.48
CA SER A 67 19.42 2.42 -7.18
C SER A 67 20.50 2.97 -6.23
N SER A 68 21.65 3.35 -6.79
CA SER A 68 22.70 4.06 -6.06
C SER A 68 22.55 5.60 -6.12
N ALA A 69 21.58 6.11 -6.88
CA ALA A 69 21.33 7.54 -6.97
C ALA A 69 20.78 8.08 -5.65
N PRO A 70 21.46 9.04 -5.00
CA PRO A 70 21.11 9.46 -3.66
C PRO A 70 19.86 10.33 -3.61
N LEU A 71 19.10 10.22 -2.51
CA LEU A 71 18.08 11.17 -2.12
C LEU A 71 18.73 12.53 -1.83
N ILE A 72 18.21 13.61 -2.41
CA ILE A 72 18.76 14.96 -2.24
C ILE A 72 17.77 15.96 -1.65
N ASP A 73 16.46 15.68 -1.73
CA ASP A 73 15.46 16.59 -1.17
C ASP A 73 14.13 15.89 -0.87
N VAL A 74 13.40 16.41 0.12
CA VAL A 74 12.04 15.99 0.47
C VAL A 74 11.15 17.22 0.58
N ARG A 75 10.11 17.26 -0.25
CA ARG A 75 9.17 18.39 -0.30
C ARG A 75 7.75 17.93 -0.09
N THR A 76 6.91 18.83 0.39
CA THR A 76 5.47 18.58 0.52
C THR A 76 4.68 19.64 -0.25
N GLY A 77 3.47 19.27 -0.70
CA GLY A 77 2.58 20.14 -1.45
C GLY A 77 1.12 19.90 -1.08
N ARG A 78 0.33 20.99 -1.03
CA ARG A 78 -1.12 20.94 -0.84
C ARG A 78 -1.81 21.03 -2.20
N HIS A 79 -2.78 20.18 -2.42
CA HIS A 79 -3.69 20.21 -3.56
C HIS A 79 -5.13 20.20 -3.07
N ASP A 80 -6.09 20.52 -3.92
CA ASP A 80 -7.50 20.60 -3.52
C ASP A 80 -8.08 19.27 -3.04
N CYS A 81 -7.57 18.15 -3.58
CA CYS A 81 -8.13 16.82 -3.37
C CYS A 81 -7.21 15.85 -2.61
N TYR A 82 -5.93 16.19 -2.47
CA TYR A 82 -4.90 15.36 -1.83
C TYR A 82 -3.74 16.21 -1.31
N ASP A 83 -2.98 15.67 -0.40
CA ASP A 83 -1.68 16.21 -0.01
C ASP A 83 -0.58 15.36 -0.65
N ARG A 84 0.57 15.96 -0.93
CA ARG A 84 1.69 15.37 -1.66
C ARG A 84 2.97 15.39 -0.84
N VAL A 85 3.73 14.28 -0.90
CA VAL A 85 5.15 14.24 -0.53
C VAL A 85 5.95 13.89 -1.78
N VAL A 86 7.05 14.59 -2.01
CA VAL A 86 7.97 14.38 -3.14
C VAL A 86 9.35 14.08 -2.59
N PHE A 87 9.91 12.96 -2.98
CA PHE A 87 11.29 12.55 -2.72
C PHE A 87 12.08 12.73 -4.01
N GLU A 88 13.10 13.57 -4.01
CA GLU A 88 13.92 13.89 -5.19
C GLU A 88 15.30 13.24 -5.09
N PHE A 89 15.78 12.71 -6.22
CA PHE A 89 17.02 11.96 -6.30
C PHE A 89 17.94 12.56 -7.37
N ASP A 90 19.26 12.55 -7.12
CA ASP A 90 20.28 12.88 -8.11
C ASP A 90 20.58 11.65 -8.98
N GLY A 91 19.74 11.44 -9.96
CA GLY A 91 19.78 10.30 -10.88
C GLY A 91 18.45 9.56 -10.98
N THR A 92 18.47 8.41 -11.66
CA THR A 92 17.26 7.63 -11.92
C THR A 92 16.95 6.68 -10.76
N VAL A 93 15.82 6.91 -10.09
CA VAL A 93 15.26 6.03 -9.06
C VAL A 93 13.83 5.70 -9.43
N THR A 94 13.50 4.40 -9.44
CA THR A 94 12.15 3.91 -9.70
C THR A 94 11.64 3.01 -8.56
N GLY A 95 12.53 2.71 -7.60
CA GLY A 95 12.31 1.71 -6.57
C GLY A 95 11.66 2.26 -5.31
N PHE A 96 10.50 1.72 -4.93
CA PHE A 96 9.81 2.05 -3.69
C PHE A 96 8.96 0.90 -3.17
N ALA A 97 8.63 0.95 -1.87
CA ALA A 97 7.57 0.19 -1.24
C ALA A 97 6.84 1.09 -0.25
N VAL A 98 5.52 1.24 -0.40
CA VAL A 98 4.68 2.11 0.44
C VAL A 98 3.44 1.35 0.87
N GLY A 99 3.13 1.38 2.15
CA GLY A 99 1.94 0.74 2.71
C GLY A 99 1.64 1.22 4.12
N TYR A 100 0.40 1.04 4.56
CA TYR A 100 0.01 1.37 5.93
C TYR A 100 0.56 0.33 6.92
N GLY A 101 1.15 0.80 8.00
CA GLY A 101 1.69 -0.04 9.07
C GLY A 101 2.73 0.67 9.91
N GLU A 102 3.26 -0.05 10.89
CA GLU A 102 4.38 0.43 11.70
C GLU A 102 5.61 0.66 10.81
N THR A 103 6.34 1.70 11.14
CA THR A 103 7.60 2.06 10.49
C THR A 103 8.72 1.98 11.53
N TYR A 104 9.84 1.42 11.15
CA TYR A 104 11.00 1.27 12.01
C TYR A 104 12.17 2.05 11.45
N THR A 105 13.07 2.48 12.35
CA THR A 105 14.34 3.10 11.94
C THR A 105 15.20 2.08 11.21
N ASP A 106 15.92 2.53 10.18
CA ASP A 106 16.93 1.73 9.52
C ASP A 106 18.11 1.47 10.46
N GLY A 107 18.61 0.24 10.45
CA GLY A 107 19.72 -0.22 11.29
C GLY A 107 19.28 -0.68 12.68
N GLU A 108 18.70 0.20 13.50
CA GLU A 108 18.38 -0.12 14.91
C GLU A 108 17.01 -0.77 15.10
N GLY A 109 16.07 -0.58 14.14
CA GLY A 109 14.73 -1.18 14.20
C GLY A 109 13.84 -0.60 15.30
N LEU A 110 14.02 0.68 15.67
CA LEU A 110 13.15 1.35 16.64
C LEU A 110 11.85 1.80 15.98
N ALA A 111 10.71 1.55 16.65
CA ALA A 111 9.41 1.98 16.14
C ALA A 111 9.31 3.50 16.07
N LEU A 112 8.81 4.03 14.95
CA LEU A 112 8.63 5.46 14.71
C LEU A 112 7.23 5.96 15.08
N SER A 113 6.24 5.09 15.29
CA SER A 113 4.89 5.50 15.66
C SER A 113 4.81 6.38 16.91
N PRO A 114 5.64 6.18 17.97
CA PRO A 114 5.60 7.08 19.13
C PRO A 114 6.05 8.52 18.83
N TYR A 115 6.77 8.71 17.74
CA TYR A 115 7.39 9.99 17.34
C TYR A 115 6.74 10.62 16.12
N THR A 116 5.74 9.98 15.51
CA THR A 116 5.10 10.44 14.28
C THR A 116 3.65 10.79 14.53
N ALA A 117 3.29 12.06 14.38
CA ALA A 117 1.91 12.50 14.55
C ALA A 117 0.99 11.94 13.44
N GLY A 118 -0.23 11.53 13.81
CA GLY A 118 -1.25 11.07 12.86
C GLY A 118 -2.15 9.98 13.43
N GLY A 119 -3.28 9.75 12.79
CA GLY A 119 -4.20 8.64 13.11
C GLY A 119 -3.87 7.35 12.34
N ALA A 120 -2.98 7.41 11.35
CA ALA A 120 -2.43 6.28 10.63
C ALA A 120 -1.03 6.60 10.09
N LEU A 121 -0.21 5.56 9.94
CA LEU A 121 1.16 5.67 9.42
C LEU A 121 1.26 5.01 8.05
N LEU A 122 1.82 5.72 7.08
CA LEU A 122 2.36 5.16 5.84
C LEU A 122 3.86 4.94 6.02
N ARG A 123 4.27 3.69 5.99
CA ARG A 123 5.66 3.29 5.84
C ARG A 123 6.07 3.55 4.40
N VAL A 124 7.08 4.37 4.18
CA VAL A 124 7.69 4.65 2.88
C VAL A 124 9.12 4.13 2.91
N SER A 125 9.41 3.11 2.12
CA SER A 125 10.75 2.60 1.89
C SER A 125 11.15 2.93 0.44
N LEU A 126 12.14 3.77 0.29
CA LEU A 126 12.72 4.14 -1.00
C LEU A 126 13.91 3.22 -1.26
N ARG A 127 14.01 2.67 -2.46
CA ARG A 127 15.12 1.80 -2.87
C ARG A 127 16.27 2.63 -3.42
N ALA A 128 16.72 3.56 -2.60
CA ALA A 128 17.80 4.50 -2.89
C ALA A 128 18.36 5.06 -1.58
N PRO A 129 19.69 5.31 -1.48
CA PRO A 129 20.32 5.82 -0.27
C PRO A 129 20.02 7.31 -0.06
N ALA A 130 20.20 7.79 1.18
CA ALA A 130 20.32 9.21 1.51
C ALA A 130 21.78 9.60 1.80
N TYR A 131 22.71 8.94 1.12
CA TYR A 131 24.16 9.21 1.18
C TYR A 131 24.78 8.98 -0.20
N ASP A 132 25.91 9.63 -0.45
CA ASP A 132 26.69 9.51 -1.68
C ASP A 132 27.63 8.28 -1.70
N GLY A 133 28.41 8.13 -2.77
CA GLY A 133 29.37 7.05 -2.94
C GLY A 133 30.49 7.01 -1.89
N GLU A 134 30.75 8.10 -1.18
CA GLU A 134 31.68 8.23 -0.08
C GLU A 134 30.99 8.11 1.30
N HIS A 135 29.74 7.68 1.33
CA HIS A 135 28.91 7.51 2.54
C HIS A 135 28.64 8.82 3.30
N ARG A 136 28.72 9.96 2.64
CA ARG A 136 28.34 11.26 3.22
C ARG A 136 26.83 11.49 3.03
N ALA A 137 26.15 11.93 4.09
CA ALA A 137 24.75 12.27 4.01
C ALA A 137 24.47 13.32 2.93
N THR A 138 23.48 13.08 2.10
CA THR A 138 23.05 13.97 1.01
C THR A 138 21.83 14.82 1.36
N VAL A 139 21.22 14.54 2.50
CA VAL A 139 20.14 15.34 3.09
C VAL A 139 20.53 15.81 4.50
N PRO A 140 20.00 16.94 4.98
CA PRO A 140 20.38 17.49 6.29
C PRO A 140 19.67 16.82 7.47
N TYR A 141 18.97 15.70 7.24
CA TYR A 141 18.15 15.03 8.25
C TYR A 141 18.92 13.94 8.99
N ARG A 142 18.60 13.79 10.28
CA ARG A 142 19.00 12.66 11.11
C ARG A 142 17.82 11.75 11.36
N THR A 143 18.09 10.48 11.68
CA THR A 143 17.05 9.53 12.09
C THR A 143 16.20 10.11 13.22
N GLY A 144 14.89 10.13 13.03
CA GLY A 144 13.92 10.74 13.95
C GLY A 144 13.56 12.19 13.65
N ASP A 145 14.24 12.87 12.73
CA ASP A 145 13.92 14.27 12.40
C ASP A 145 12.60 14.40 11.63
N HIS A 146 11.83 15.44 11.97
CA HIS A 146 10.65 15.87 11.22
C HIS A 146 11.11 16.70 10.02
N VAL A 147 10.90 16.19 8.81
CA VAL A 147 11.49 16.75 7.60
C VAL A 147 10.63 17.80 6.89
N ALA A 148 9.38 18.00 7.32
CA ALA A 148 8.48 18.94 6.69
C ALA A 148 7.48 19.58 7.68
N ASN A 149 7.19 20.87 7.50
CA ASN A 149 6.11 21.52 8.24
C ASN A 149 4.76 21.30 7.54
N VAL A 150 3.95 20.43 8.11
CA VAL A 150 2.64 20.03 7.53
C VAL A 150 1.43 20.51 8.37
N LEU A 151 1.59 21.49 9.27
CA LEU A 151 0.53 21.99 10.16
C LEU A 151 -0.75 22.45 9.43
N ARG A 152 -0.64 22.91 8.17
CA ARG A 152 -1.77 23.42 7.37
C ARG A 152 -2.28 22.42 6.34
N TYR A 153 -1.85 21.16 6.41
CA TYR A 153 -2.25 20.12 5.47
C TYR A 153 -3.58 19.47 5.92
N ARG A 154 -4.39 19.04 4.95
CA ARG A 154 -5.66 18.40 5.25
C ARG A 154 -5.50 16.97 5.72
N THR A 155 -4.52 16.27 5.18
CA THR A 155 -4.28 14.84 5.42
C THR A 155 -2.97 14.57 6.11
N LEU A 156 -1.86 15.16 5.63
CA LEU A 156 -0.55 15.00 6.25
C LEU A 156 -0.55 15.56 7.67
N ARG A 157 0.09 14.84 8.58
CA ARG A 157 0.27 15.22 9.99
C ARG A 157 1.72 15.29 10.37
N ASP A 158 2.56 14.48 9.70
CA ASP A 158 3.99 14.41 9.94
C ASP A 158 4.72 13.77 8.76
N VAL A 159 6.02 14.02 8.65
CA VAL A 159 6.96 13.28 7.79
C VAL A 159 8.25 13.13 8.58
N VAL A 160 8.54 11.94 9.05
CA VAL A 160 9.70 11.64 9.89
C VAL A 160 10.68 10.79 9.11
N PHE A 161 11.97 11.16 9.15
CA PHE A 161 13.04 10.39 8.53
C PHE A 161 13.44 9.22 9.43
N GLY A 162 13.32 8.00 8.92
CA GLY A 162 13.65 6.75 9.63
C GLY A 162 15.09 6.32 9.50
N GLY A 163 15.88 7.01 8.69
CA GLY A 163 17.27 6.65 8.42
C GLY A 163 17.51 6.22 6.98
N SER A 164 18.78 5.87 6.71
CA SER A 164 19.19 5.28 5.45
C SER A 164 20.30 4.24 5.69
N PHE A 165 20.04 3.01 5.24
CA PHE A 165 20.94 1.88 5.46
C PHE A 165 20.86 0.89 4.28
N GLU A 166 21.98 0.30 3.91
CA GLU A 166 22.10 -0.71 2.83
C GLU A 166 21.42 -0.31 1.51
N GLY A 167 21.50 0.98 1.15
CA GLY A 167 20.93 1.49 -0.09
C GLY A 167 19.43 1.79 -0.03
N TYR A 168 18.80 1.73 1.13
CA TYR A 168 17.42 2.12 1.35
C TYR A 168 17.35 3.42 2.15
N SER A 169 16.25 4.15 2.01
CA SER A 169 15.89 5.27 2.87
C SER A 169 14.44 5.10 3.32
N THR A 170 14.22 5.21 4.62
CA THR A 170 12.91 4.97 5.25
C THR A 170 12.30 6.27 5.77
N PHE A 171 10.99 6.43 5.57
CA PHE A 171 10.20 7.52 6.14
C PHE A 171 8.91 6.99 6.77
N ALA A 172 8.55 7.57 7.91
CA ALA A 172 7.21 7.45 8.47
C ALA A 172 6.40 8.68 8.07
N VAL A 173 5.35 8.49 7.25
CA VAL A 173 4.45 9.57 6.86
C VAL A 173 3.16 9.43 7.65
N GLY A 174 3.01 10.30 8.66
CA GLY A 174 1.81 10.39 9.48
C GLY A 174 0.67 11.08 8.75
N VAL A 175 -0.49 10.44 8.71
CA VAL A 175 -1.70 10.97 8.09
C VAL A 175 -2.87 10.91 9.05
N ARG A 176 -3.91 11.74 8.86
CA ARG A 176 -5.02 11.84 9.82
C ARG A 176 -5.82 10.55 9.99
N ALA A 177 -5.88 9.69 8.96
CA ALA A 177 -6.57 8.40 8.96
C ALA A 177 -6.03 7.53 7.84
N ARG A 178 -6.39 6.22 7.81
CA ARG A 178 -6.12 5.35 6.66
C ARG A 178 -6.95 5.80 5.46
N LEU A 179 -6.32 6.49 4.51
CA LEU A 179 -6.93 7.10 3.34
C LEU A 179 -6.37 6.52 2.04
N PRO A 180 -7.07 6.67 0.90
CA PRO A 180 -6.53 6.28 -0.39
C PRO A 180 -5.24 7.01 -0.71
N PHE A 181 -4.28 6.31 -1.32
CA PHE A 181 -3.04 6.91 -1.78
C PHE A 181 -2.59 6.34 -3.11
N ARG A 182 -1.73 7.07 -3.80
CA ARG A 182 -0.99 6.58 -4.97
C ARG A 182 0.49 6.94 -4.85
N VAL A 183 1.32 6.13 -5.50
CA VAL A 183 2.75 6.40 -5.65
C VAL A 183 3.11 6.28 -7.12
N PHE A 184 3.92 7.19 -7.61
CA PHE A 184 4.39 7.18 -8.99
C PHE A 184 5.75 7.88 -9.11
N VAL A 185 6.43 7.59 -10.21
CA VAL A 185 7.74 8.15 -10.53
C VAL A 185 7.61 9.24 -11.58
N LEU A 186 8.32 10.34 -11.39
CA LEU A 186 8.50 11.41 -12.39
C LEU A 186 9.97 11.52 -12.75
N ALA A 187 10.28 11.53 -14.04
CA ALA A 187 11.59 11.89 -14.55
C ALA A 187 11.80 13.40 -14.54
N GLY A 188 13.05 13.82 -14.42
CA GLY A 188 13.47 15.23 -14.49
C GLY A 188 13.25 16.02 -13.17
N PRO A 189 13.68 17.29 -13.13
CA PRO A 189 14.40 17.99 -14.19
C PRO A 189 15.81 17.43 -14.44
N GLY A 190 16.32 17.57 -15.64
CA GLY A 190 17.64 17.07 -16.01
C GLY A 190 17.79 15.57 -15.81
N THR A 191 18.84 15.16 -15.11
CA THR A 191 19.12 13.75 -14.75
C THR A 191 18.36 13.26 -13.53
N HIS A 192 17.69 14.15 -12.80
CA HIS A 192 16.98 13.81 -11.56
C HIS A 192 15.76 12.94 -11.81
N SER A 193 15.29 12.29 -10.76
CA SER A 193 13.99 11.64 -10.70
C SER A 193 13.31 11.95 -9.38
N ARG A 194 12.00 11.72 -9.34
CA ARG A 194 11.19 11.96 -8.14
C ARG A 194 10.23 10.81 -7.92
N ILE A 195 10.17 10.32 -6.70
CA ILE A 195 9.08 9.46 -6.24
C ILE A 195 8.06 10.35 -5.55
N VAL A 196 6.81 10.27 -5.98
CA VAL A 196 5.71 11.10 -5.51
C VAL A 196 4.70 10.23 -4.80
N LEU A 197 4.36 10.61 -3.57
CA LEU A 197 3.28 10.03 -2.77
C LEU A 197 2.15 11.06 -2.65
N ASP A 198 0.97 10.76 -3.18
CA ASP A 198 -0.26 11.52 -2.98
C ASP A 198 -1.18 10.77 -2.04
N VAL A 199 -1.72 11.46 -1.04
CA VAL A 199 -2.70 10.91 -0.10
C VAL A 199 -3.98 11.71 -0.18
N ALA A 200 -5.09 11.08 -0.55
CA ALA A 200 -6.39 11.71 -0.73
C ALA A 200 -6.90 12.34 0.57
N HIS A 201 -7.73 13.38 0.46
CA HIS A 201 -8.31 14.01 1.63
C HIS A 201 -9.45 13.17 2.23
N GLN A 202 -10.10 12.30 1.47
CA GLN A 202 -11.17 11.42 1.95
C GLN A 202 -11.31 10.19 1.07
N TRP A 203 -12.05 9.21 1.56
CA TRP A 203 -12.49 8.06 0.79
C TRP A 203 -13.53 8.48 -0.25
N GLN A 204 -13.72 7.62 -1.23
CA GLN A 204 -14.91 7.65 -2.11
C GLN A 204 -16.11 7.26 -1.25
N GLU A 205 -17.18 8.01 -1.35
CA GLU A 205 -18.49 7.66 -0.83
C GLU A 205 -19.30 6.89 -1.87
#